data_86dcfadb5654b64490aa6ac91361a0ce
#
_entry.id   86dcfadb5654b64490aa6ac91361a0ce
#
_cell.length_a   1.000
_cell.length_b   1.000
_cell.length_c   1.000
_cell.angle_alpha   90.00
_cell.angle_beta   90.00
_cell.angle_gamma   90.00
#
_symmetry.space_group_name_H-M   'P 1'
#
loop_
_entity.id
_entity.type
_entity.pdbx_description
1 polymer ?
#
loop_
_entity_poly.entity_id
_entity_poly.type
_entity_poly.pdbx_seq_one_letter_code
_entity_poly.pdbx_strand_id
1 'polypeptide(L)'
;MARVKLPLSAAGRVHDMGGQPGGPVPIDPQGEPVFAQNWQARALAVTVAAGGLGKWTLDESRHARERLPAEDYMAYGYYEKWMAGLATLLVEHGLVTMDELRSGQVAADGAQGVGQYDPVPPTAAQVRAALARGGPSRRPDRTPPRFASGQKVQVLSPDSAARQPGGHTRLPAYAAHQTGVIISHHGSHVLPDSNAHGLGENPEHLYGVCFYANDLWPEQVGSKDEVCLDLWESYLVAVDA
;
A
#
# COMPACT_ATOMS: atom_id res chain seq x y z
N MET A 1 -23.72 12.12 15.43
CA MET A 1 -23.10 10.83 15.19
C MET A 1 -21.88 10.72 16.10
N ALA A 2 -21.82 9.71 16.96
CA ALA A 2 -20.68 9.51 17.84
C ALA A 2 -19.46 9.14 16.98
N ARG A 3 -18.39 9.94 17.04
CA ARG A 3 -17.10 9.60 16.43
C ARG A 3 -16.60 8.32 17.10
N VAL A 4 -16.57 7.23 16.36
CA VAL A 4 -15.90 6.01 16.81
C VAL A 4 -14.42 6.37 16.91
N LYS A 5 -13.88 6.44 18.12
CA LYS A 5 -12.44 6.46 18.36
C LYS A 5 -11.92 5.06 18.01
N LEU A 6 -11.47 4.89 16.78
CA LEU A 6 -10.69 3.70 16.46
C LEU A 6 -9.37 3.80 17.26
N PRO A 7 -8.97 2.74 17.96
CA PRO A 7 -7.65 2.70 18.53
C PRO A 7 -6.66 2.85 17.37
N LEU A 8 -5.70 3.77 17.52
CA LEU A 8 -4.53 3.79 16.64
C LEU A 8 -3.91 2.38 16.66
N SER A 9 -3.48 1.85 15.52
CA SER A 9 -2.69 0.63 15.52
C SER A 9 -1.54 0.78 16.52
N ALA A 10 -1.03 -0.32 17.06
CA ALA A 10 0.06 -0.29 18.05
C ALA A 10 1.29 0.49 17.55
N ALA A 11 1.44 0.66 16.23
CA ALA A 11 2.49 1.42 15.58
C ALA A 11 2.12 2.90 15.28
N GLY A 12 0.95 3.38 15.71
CA GLY A 12 0.49 4.74 15.41
C GLY A 12 0.12 4.98 13.94
N ARG A 13 0.02 3.93 13.12
CA ARG A 13 -0.29 3.99 11.69
C ARG A 13 -1.79 3.94 11.49
N VAL A 14 -2.42 5.09 11.27
CA VAL A 14 -3.88 5.20 11.13
C VAL A 14 -4.44 4.38 9.95
N HIS A 15 -3.62 4.15 8.93
CA HIS A 15 -3.99 3.37 7.74
C HIS A 15 -3.94 1.85 7.97
N ASP A 16 -3.26 1.38 9.00
CA ASP A 16 -3.17 -0.04 9.38
C ASP A 16 -4.41 -0.42 10.20
N MET A 17 -5.53 -0.55 9.50
CA MET A 17 -6.85 -0.79 10.08
C MET A 17 -7.22 -2.27 10.11
N GLY A 18 -6.35 -3.16 9.61
CA GLY A 18 -6.57 -4.60 9.60
C GLY A 18 -6.70 -5.18 11.01
N GLY A 19 -7.52 -6.21 11.16
CA GLY A 19 -7.73 -6.89 12.44
C GLY A 19 -8.56 -6.12 13.47
N GLN A 20 -9.10 -4.95 13.12
CA GLN A 20 -10.01 -4.21 13.99
C GLN A 20 -11.44 -4.72 13.83
N PRO A 21 -12.25 -4.72 14.91
CA PRO A 21 -13.66 -5.06 14.81
C PRO A 21 -14.36 -4.16 13.79
N GLY A 22 -14.85 -4.76 12.73
CA GLY A 22 -15.70 -4.12 11.73
C GLY A 22 -17.14 -4.58 11.89
N GLY A 23 -18.10 -3.86 11.40
CA GLY A 23 -19.46 -4.37 11.28
C GLY A 23 -19.55 -5.44 10.17
N PRO A 24 -20.74 -6.04 9.98
CA PRO A 24 -20.98 -6.93 8.85
C PRO A 24 -20.69 -6.21 7.55
N VAL A 25 -20.07 -6.89 6.60
CA VAL A 25 -19.84 -6.36 5.26
C VAL A 25 -21.20 -6.10 4.61
N PRO A 26 -21.52 -4.83 4.24
CA PRO A 26 -22.77 -4.56 3.53
C PRO A 26 -22.73 -5.27 2.18
N ILE A 27 -23.74 -6.09 1.93
CA ILE A 27 -23.92 -6.70 0.62
C ILE A 27 -24.74 -5.73 -0.21
N ASP A 28 -24.17 -5.25 -1.30
CA ASP A 28 -24.91 -4.47 -2.29
C ASP A 28 -25.55 -5.41 -3.32
N PRO A 29 -26.86 -5.67 -3.22
CA PRO A 29 -27.55 -6.60 -4.13
C PRO A 29 -27.80 -5.99 -5.51
N GLN A 30 -27.60 -4.69 -5.71
CA GLN A 30 -27.98 -3.98 -6.95
C GLN A 30 -26.77 -3.47 -7.76
N GLY A 31 -25.56 -3.62 -7.25
CA GLY A 31 -24.34 -3.12 -7.87
C GLY A 31 -24.19 -1.61 -7.69
N GLU A 32 -23.33 -1.21 -6.77
CA GLU A 32 -22.95 0.20 -6.65
C GLU A 32 -22.25 0.69 -7.93
N PRO A 33 -22.49 1.94 -8.35
CA PRO A 33 -21.77 2.50 -9.47
C PRO A 33 -20.28 2.57 -9.13
N VAL A 34 -19.41 2.25 -10.08
CA VAL A 34 -17.94 2.30 -9.93
C VAL A 34 -17.48 3.68 -9.41
N PHE A 35 -18.20 4.71 -9.78
CA PHE A 35 -17.98 6.09 -9.29
C PHE A 35 -19.32 6.65 -8.80
N ALA A 36 -19.42 6.96 -7.52
CA ALA A 36 -20.59 7.59 -6.95
C ALA A 36 -20.81 9.04 -7.46
N GLN A 37 -19.72 9.69 -7.88
CA GLN A 37 -19.72 11.07 -8.39
C GLN A 37 -18.76 11.23 -9.58
N ASN A 38 -19.08 12.11 -10.52
CA ASN A 38 -18.30 12.31 -11.75
C ASN A 38 -16.83 12.73 -11.53
N TRP A 39 -16.55 13.45 -10.44
CA TRP A 39 -15.19 13.87 -10.15
C TRP A 39 -14.26 12.71 -9.78
N GLN A 40 -14.80 11.61 -9.25
CA GLN A 40 -14.02 10.42 -8.87
C GLN A 40 -13.39 9.74 -10.08
N ALA A 41 -14.10 9.69 -11.20
CA ALA A 41 -13.53 9.20 -12.46
C ALA A 41 -12.36 10.07 -12.94
N ARG A 42 -12.46 11.40 -12.75
CA ARG A 42 -11.36 12.33 -13.06
C ARG A 42 -10.18 12.15 -12.12
N ALA A 43 -10.44 11.97 -10.82
CA ALA A 43 -9.40 11.71 -9.82
C ALA A 43 -8.58 10.46 -10.18
N LEU A 44 -9.26 9.36 -10.55
CA LEU A 44 -8.59 8.15 -11.04
C LEU A 44 -7.76 8.45 -12.30
N ALA A 45 -8.36 9.11 -13.30
CA ALA A 45 -7.69 9.39 -14.56
C ALA A 45 -6.42 10.25 -14.39
N VAL A 46 -6.51 11.31 -13.58
CA VAL A 46 -5.36 12.18 -13.30
C VAL A 46 -4.27 11.44 -12.53
N THR A 47 -4.64 10.64 -11.53
CA THR A 47 -3.66 9.86 -10.75
C THR A 47 -2.94 8.83 -11.63
N VAL A 48 -3.66 8.13 -12.48
CA VAL A 48 -3.07 7.16 -13.43
C VAL A 48 -2.17 7.86 -14.45
N ALA A 49 -2.61 8.99 -15.00
CA ALA A 49 -1.83 9.78 -15.95
C ALA A 49 -0.54 10.31 -15.31
N ALA A 50 -0.62 10.85 -14.10
CA ALA A 50 0.53 11.34 -13.35
C ALA A 50 1.51 10.22 -12.99
N GLY A 51 1.00 9.04 -12.59
CA GLY A 51 1.82 7.84 -12.38
C GLY A 51 2.55 7.40 -13.65
N GLY A 52 1.93 7.59 -14.82
CA GLY A 52 2.53 7.32 -16.13
C GLY A 52 3.73 8.19 -16.47
N LEU A 53 3.98 9.30 -15.75
CA LEU A 53 5.18 10.11 -15.87
C LEU A 53 6.44 9.38 -15.36
N GLY A 54 6.29 8.30 -14.59
CA GLY A 54 7.39 7.49 -14.06
C GLY A 54 8.29 8.22 -13.06
N LYS A 55 7.77 9.28 -12.39
CA LYS A 55 8.52 10.05 -11.40
C LYS A 55 8.57 9.39 -10.04
N TRP A 56 7.63 8.53 -9.74
CA TRP A 56 7.54 7.76 -8.49
C TRP A 56 7.08 6.34 -8.74
N THR A 57 7.30 5.47 -7.77
CA THR A 57 6.86 4.09 -7.80
C THR A 57 5.42 3.93 -7.30
N LEU A 58 4.82 2.75 -7.52
CA LEU A 58 3.51 2.43 -6.97
C LEU A 58 3.52 2.46 -5.42
N ASP A 59 4.61 1.99 -4.81
CA ASP A 59 4.73 1.92 -3.36
C ASP A 59 4.94 3.30 -2.75
N GLU A 60 5.68 4.19 -3.42
CA GLU A 60 5.77 5.59 -3.05
C GLU A 60 4.39 6.28 -3.11
N SER A 61 3.60 5.98 -4.14
CA SER A 61 2.22 6.47 -4.24
C SER A 61 1.31 5.93 -3.13
N ARG A 62 1.50 4.71 -2.66
CA ARG A 62 0.81 4.15 -1.50
C ARG A 62 1.23 4.88 -0.22
N HIS A 63 2.53 5.02 -0.02
CA HIS A 63 3.09 5.70 1.14
C HIS A 63 2.65 7.16 1.26
N ALA A 64 2.54 7.89 0.16
CA ALA A 64 2.03 9.26 0.16
C ALA A 64 0.61 9.37 0.75
N ARG A 65 -0.25 8.37 0.53
CA ARG A 65 -1.59 8.30 1.14
C ARG A 65 -1.55 7.89 2.61
N GLU A 66 -0.63 6.99 2.97
CA GLU A 66 -0.44 6.52 4.34
C GLU A 66 0.08 7.61 5.27
N ARG A 67 0.82 8.59 4.73
CA ARG A 67 1.37 9.75 5.46
C ARG A 67 0.38 10.89 5.68
N LEU A 68 -0.85 10.79 5.19
CA LEU A 68 -1.87 11.81 5.44
C LEU A 68 -2.06 11.99 6.95
N PRO A 69 -2.32 13.23 7.43
CA PRO A 69 -2.70 13.46 8.81
C PRO A 69 -3.84 12.53 9.22
N ALA A 70 -3.81 12.01 10.44
CA ALA A 70 -4.76 11.01 10.90
C ALA A 70 -6.22 11.48 10.77
N GLU A 71 -6.48 12.76 11.03
CA GLU A 71 -7.82 13.35 10.87
C GLU A 71 -8.29 13.33 9.42
N ASP A 72 -7.41 13.71 8.49
CA ASP A 72 -7.69 13.71 7.06
C ASP A 72 -7.87 12.29 6.54
N TYR A 73 -6.99 11.36 6.95
CA TYR A 73 -7.10 9.96 6.56
C TYR A 73 -8.45 9.36 6.97
N MET A 74 -8.94 9.68 8.16
CA MET A 74 -10.22 9.18 8.68
C MET A 74 -11.44 9.89 8.09
N ALA A 75 -11.30 11.16 7.70
CA ALA A 75 -12.39 11.97 7.15
C ALA A 75 -12.57 11.79 5.64
N TYR A 76 -11.48 11.58 4.91
CA TYR A 76 -11.49 11.51 3.45
C TYR A 76 -12.07 10.21 2.93
N GLY A 77 -12.90 10.31 1.89
CA GLY A 77 -13.29 9.18 1.06
C GLY A 77 -12.12 8.64 0.23
N TYR A 78 -12.36 7.51 -0.45
CA TYR A 78 -11.32 6.78 -1.21
C TYR A 78 -10.58 7.67 -2.22
N TYR A 79 -11.31 8.36 -3.09
CA TYR A 79 -10.69 9.21 -4.12
C TYR A 79 -10.16 10.54 -3.57
N GLU A 80 -10.66 11.02 -2.44
CA GLU A 80 -10.08 12.19 -1.75
C GLU A 80 -8.67 11.86 -1.23
N LYS A 81 -8.47 10.68 -0.63
CA LYS A 81 -7.14 10.17 -0.25
C LYS A 81 -6.20 10.07 -1.45
N TRP A 82 -6.72 9.63 -2.60
CA TRP A 82 -5.92 9.55 -3.83
C TRP A 82 -5.46 10.92 -4.30
N MET A 83 -6.36 11.90 -4.30
CA MET A 83 -6.03 13.27 -4.72
C MET A 83 -5.06 13.95 -3.73
N ALA A 84 -5.23 13.75 -2.44
CA ALA A 84 -4.34 14.29 -1.42
C ALA A 84 -2.92 13.69 -1.52
N GLY A 85 -2.82 12.37 -1.67
CA GLY A 85 -1.54 11.69 -1.92
C GLY A 85 -0.89 12.13 -3.23
N LEU A 86 -1.68 12.32 -4.30
CA LEU A 86 -1.17 12.83 -5.57
C LEU A 86 -0.64 14.25 -5.44
N ALA A 87 -1.35 15.13 -4.75
CA ALA A 87 -0.90 16.52 -4.50
C ALA A 87 0.45 16.53 -3.78
N THR A 88 0.62 15.67 -2.77
CA THR A 88 1.89 15.51 -2.07
C THR A 88 3.01 15.10 -3.02
N LEU A 89 2.80 14.06 -3.84
CA LEU A 89 3.79 13.58 -4.80
C LEU A 89 4.17 14.62 -5.85
N LEU A 90 3.18 15.33 -6.39
CA LEU A 90 3.43 16.38 -7.39
C LEU A 90 4.34 17.48 -6.85
N VAL A 91 4.15 17.86 -5.58
CA VAL A 91 4.98 18.87 -4.91
C VAL A 91 6.36 18.32 -4.58
N GLU A 92 6.45 17.13 -3.98
CA GLU A 92 7.72 16.50 -3.59
C GLU A 92 8.63 16.24 -4.80
N HIS A 93 8.04 15.90 -5.95
CA HIS A 93 8.78 15.69 -7.20
C HIS A 93 8.95 16.96 -8.05
N GLY A 94 8.57 18.13 -7.53
CA GLY A 94 8.77 19.42 -8.19
C GLY A 94 7.97 19.62 -9.48
N LEU A 95 6.87 18.88 -9.65
CA LEU A 95 5.99 19.00 -10.82
C LEU A 95 4.96 20.12 -10.67
N VAL A 96 4.61 20.46 -9.44
CA VAL A 96 3.68 21.55 -9.09
C VAL A 96 4.17 22.17 -7.78
N THR A 97 4.03 23.47 -7.65
CA THR A 97 4.28 24.18 -6.39
C THR A 97 3.05 24.20 -5.49
N MET A 98 3.25 24.40 -4.18
CA MET A 98 2.15 24.57 -3.25
C MET A 98 1.26 25.79 -3.57
N ASP A 99 1.86 26.84 -4.13
CA ASP A 99 1.12 28.06 -4.48
C ASP A 99 0.27 27.87 -5.75
N GLU A 100 0.76 27.09 -6.71
CA GLU A 100 -0.03 26.64 -7.86
C GLU A 100 -1.24 25.78 -7.44
N LEU A 101 -1.02 24.83 -6.49
CA LEU A 101 -2.12 24.02 -5.97
C LEU A 101 -3.17 24.88 -5.24
N ARG A 102 -2.75 25.89 -4.46
CA ARG A 102 -3.66 26.77 -3.72
C ARG A 102 -4.42 27.75 -4.63
N SER A 103 -3.72 28.31 -5.60
CA SER A 103 -4.29 29.32 -6.50
C SER A 103 -5.07 28.70 -7.66
N GLY A 104 -4.75 27.46 -8.04
CA GLY A 104 -5.24 26.83 -9.27
C GLY A 104 -4.69 27.50 -10.54
N GLN A 105 -3.62 28.28 -10.42
CA GLN A 105 -2.99 29.01 -11.52
C GLN A 105 -1.54 28.57 -11.67
N VAL A 106 -1.11 28.39 -12.91
CA VAL A 106 0.30 28.12 -13.23
C VAL A 106 1.11 29.39 -12.96
N ALA A 107 2.16 29.30 -12.14
CA ALA A 107 3.07 30.41 -11.90
C ALA A 107 3.92 30.72 -13.14
N ALA A 108 4.24 32.00 -13.34
CA ALA A 108 5.07 32.43 -14.46
C ALA A 108 6.48 31.77 -14.43
N ASP A 109 6.97 31.49 -13.20
CA ASP A 109 8.24 30.82 -12.92
C ASP A 109 8.06 29.33 -12.62
N GLY A 110 6.92 28.74 -12.97
CA GLY A 110 6.39 27.45 -12.52
C GLY A 110 7.38 26.36 -12.22
N ALA A 111 6.93 25.27 -11.64
CA ALA A 111 7.77 24.19 -11.15
C ALA A 111 8.85 23.78 -12.18
N GLN A 112 10.10 24.01 -11.84
CA GLN A 112 11.25 23.85 -12.75
C GLN A 112 11.46 22.41 -13.26
N GLY A 113 10.76 21.44 -12.67
CA GLY A 113 10.79 20.05 -13.07
C GLY A 113 10.03 19.73 -14.36
N VAL A 114 9.19 20.65 -14.86
CA VAL A 114 8.36 20.45 -16.06
C VAL A 114 9.07 20.87 -17.34
N GLY A 115 10.07 21.76 -17.26
CA GLY A 115 10.66 22.45 -18.42
C GLY A 115 11.47 21.59 -19.40
N GLN A 116 11.72 20.31 -19.09
CA GLN A 116 12.43 19.38 -19.98
C GLN A 116 11.62 18.14 -20.35
N TYR A 117 10.37 18.07 -19.93
CA TYR A 117 9.53 16.92 -20.17
C TYR A 117 8.36 17.32 -21.06
N ASP A 118 8.47 16.99 -22.34
CA ASP A 118 7.38 17.11 -23.32
C ASP A 118 6.82 15.69 -23.59
N PRO A 119 6.03 15.13 -22.65
CA PRO A 119 5.50 13.80 -22.81
C PRO A 119 4.43 13.80 -23.89
N VAL A 120 4.59 12.95 -24.88
CA VAL A 120 3.48 12.65 -25.78
C VAL A 120 2.38 11.96 -24.95
N PRO A 121 1.19 12.57 -24.78
CA PRO A 121 0.13 11.97 -23.99
C PRO A 121 -0.24 10.60 -24.55
N PRO A 122 -0.35 9.55 -23.72
CA PRO A 122 -0.76 8.25 -24.19
C PRO A 122 -2.21 8.31 -24.69
N THR A 123 -2.50 7.62 -25.78
CA THR A 123 -3.87 7.44 -26.27
C THR A 123 -4.69 6.61 -25.28
N ALA A 124 -6.01 6.73 -25.31
CA ALA A 124 -6.90 5.92 -24.48
C ALA A 124 -6.70 4.40 -24.71
N ALA A 125 -6.34 3.98 -25.91
CA ALA A 125 -6.02 2.59 -26.22
C ALA A 125 -4.75 2.10 -25.52
N GLN A 126 -3.69 2.94 -25.50
CA GLN A 126 -2.43 2.66 -24.81
C GLN A 126 -2.64 2.59 -23.29
N VAL A 127 -3.39 3.52 -22.71
CA VAL A 127 -3.73 3.50 -21.27
C VAL A 127 -4.49 2.23 -20.92
N ARG A 128 -5.51 1.86 -21.73
CA ARG A 128 -6.28 0.63 -21.50
C ARG A 128 -5.41 -0.62 -21.58
N ALA A 129 -4.53 -0.70 -22.57
CA ALA A 129 -3.61 -1.82 -22.72
C ALA A 129 -2.59 -1.89 -21.55
N ALA A 130 -2.09 -0.76 -21.06
CA ALA A 130 -1.20 -0.69 -19.91
C ALA A 130 -1.88 -1.16 -18.63
N LEU A 131 -3.11 -0.70 -18.37
CA LEU A 131 -3.90 -1.12 -17.21
C LEU A 131 -4.26 -2.61 -17.26
N ALA A 132 -4.62 -3.14 -18.45
CA ALA A 132 -4.92 -4.56 -18.62
C ALA A 132 -3.69 -5.46 -18.40
N ARG A 133 -2.50 -5.01 -18.79
CA ARG A 133 -1.24 -5.75 -18.57
C ARG A 133 -0.82 -5.74 -17.09
N GLY A 134 -1.15 -4.68 -16.36
CA GLY A 134 -0.68 -4.44 -15.00
C GLY A 134 0.82 -4.17 -14.91
N GLY A 135 1.32 -4.15 -13.67
CA GLY A 135 2.74 -4.03 -13.33
C GLY A 135 3.20 -5.21 -12.48
N PRO A 136 3.74 -6.30 -13.07
CA PRO A 136 4.17 -7.46 -12.31
C PRO A 136 5.25 -7.07 -11.30
N SER A 137 5.06 -7.48 -10.04
CA SER A 137 6.04 -7.28 -8.96
C SER A 137 7.08 -8.39 -8.89
N ARG A 138 6.84 -9.54 -9.54
CA ARG A 138 7.75 -10.67 -9.54
C ARG A 138 9.06 -10.33 -10.25
N ARG A 139 10.17 -10.80 -9.67
CA ARG A 139 11.53 -10.67 -10.22
C ARG A 139 12.22 -12.03 -10.20
N PRO A 140 13.31 -12.24 -10.99
CA PRO A 140 14.12 -13.45 -10.91
C PRO A 140 14.67 -13.66 -9.50
N ASP A 141 14.66 -14.91 -9.04
CA ASP A 141 15.26 -15.30 -7.77
C ASP A 141 16.78 -15.15 -7.86
N ARG A 142 17.38 -14.46 -6.88
CA ARG A 142 18.84 -14.23 -6.81
C ARG A 142 19.51 -15.07 -5.73
N THR A 143 18.73 -15.50 -4.76
CA THR A 143 19.20 -16.33 -3.62
C THR A 143 18.22 -17.47 -3.43
N PRO A 144 18.62 -18.58 -2.80
CA PRO A 144 17.67 -19.61 -2.40
C PRO A 144 16.73 -19.11 -1.30
N PRO A 145 15.46 -19.58 -1.26
CA PRO A 145 14.53 -19.25 -0.20
C PRO A 145 15.00 -19.78 1.15
N ARG A 146 14.81 -19.01 2.22
CA ARG A 146 15.21 -19.39 3.59
C ARG A 146 14.24 -20.35 4.25
N PHE A 147 12.98 -20.34 3.84
CA PHE A 147 11.90 -21.09 4.47
C PHE A 147 11.28 -22.10 3.50
N ALA A 148 10.83 -23.23 4.03
CA ALA A 148 10.15 -24.27 3.27
C ALA A 148 8.68 -24.39 3.68
N SER A 149 7.83 -24.94 2.78
CA SER A 149 6.43 -25.24 3.11
C SER A 149 6.34 -26.17 4.32
N GLY A 150 5.40 -25.91 5.23
CA GLY A 150 5.24 -26.58 6.49
C GLY A 150 6.10 -26.04 7.64
N GLN A 151 7.05 -25.17 7.38
CA GLN A 151 7.90 -24.57 8.42
C GLN A 151 7.12 -23.53 9.22
N LYS A 152 7.33 -23.52 10.55
CA LYS A 152 6.83 -22.47 11.43
C LYS A 152 7.76 -21.27 11.38
N VAL A 153 7.15 -20.08 11.30
CA VAL A 153 7.84 -18.80 11.31
C VAL A 153 7.13 -17.84 12.24
N GLN A 154 7.90 -16.94 12.86
CA GLN A 154 7.35 -15.83 13.62
C GLN A 154 7.47 -14.54 12.80
N VAL A 155 6.43 -13.72 12.86
CA VAL A 155 6.36 -12.43 12.17
C VAL A 155 7.03 -11.35 13.03
N LEU A 156 7.86 -10.51 12.41
CA LEU A 156 8.43 -9.33 13.07
C LEU A 156 7.35 -8.25 13.28
N SER A 157 7.66 -7.22 14.05
CA SER A 157 6.80 -6.03 14.09
C SER A 157 7.03 -5.15 12.86
N PRO A 158 6.02 -4.35 12.43
CA PRO A 158 6.20 -3.40 11.32
C PRO A 158 7.39 -2.45 11.52
N ASP A 159 7.64 -2.02 12.75
CA ASP A 159 8.76 -1.12 13.06
C ASP A 159 10.12 -1.82 12.98
N SER A 160 10.17 -3.11 13.32
CA SER A 160 11.39 -3.93 13.19
C SER A 160 11.68 -4.33 11.74
N ALA A 161 10.63 -4.51 10.93
CA ALA A 161 10.74 -4.90 9.53
C ALA A 161 11.00 -3.70 8.60
N ALA A 162 10.49 -2.51 8.96
CA ALA A 162 10.60 -1.32 8.13
C ALA A 162 12.07 -0.92 7.86
N ARG A 163 12.37 -0.56 6.62
CA ARG A 163 13.71 -0.13 6.20
C ARG A 163 14.10 1.25 6.73
N GLN A 164 13.13 2.02 7.19
CA GLN A 164 13.33 3.29 7.89
C GLN A 164 12.18 3.59 8.84
N PRO A 165 12.42 4.34 9.93
CA PRO A 165 11.38 4.70 10.89
C PRO A 165 10.20 5.41 10.21
N GLY A 166 8.97 4.96 10.50
CA GLY A 166 7.75 5.51 9.90
C GLY A 166 7.59 5.25 8.40
N GLY A 167 8.46 4.42 7.80
CA GLY A 167 8.43 4.09 6.38
C GLY A 167 7.27 3.18 5.98
N HIS A 168 7.12 3.02 4.67
CA HIS A 168 6.15 2.11 4.10
C HIS A 168 6.48 0.65 4.44
N THR A 169 5.48 -0.14 4.76
CA THR A 169 5.57 -1.60 4.86
C THR A 169 4.24 -2.23 4.49
N ARG A 170 4.28 -3.48 4.04
CA ARG A 170 3.08 -4.28 3.79
C ARG A 170 2.79 -5.27 4.91
N LEU A 171 3.58 -5.22 5.99
CA LEU A 171 3.39 -6.03 7.18
C LEU A 171 2.26 -5.44 8.05
N PRO A 172 1.11 -6.12 8.21
CA PRO A 172 0.03 -5.62 9.05
C PRO A 172 0.35 -5.82 10.53
N ALA A 173 0.00 -4.82 11.36
CA ALA A 173 0.32 -4.84 12.78
C ALA A 173 -0.33 -6.02 13.54
N TYR A 174 -1.52 -6.47 13.11
CA TYR A 174 -2.21 -7.58 13.79
C TYR A 174 -1.47 -8.92 13.68
N ALA A 175 -0.58 -9.08 12.70
CA ALA A 175 0.24 -10.27 12.54
C ALA A 175 1.57 -10.20 13.32
N ALA A 176 1.92 -9.04 13.88
CA ALA A 176 3.19 -8.84 14.59
C ALA A 176 3.36 -9.84 15.75
N HIS A 177 4.54 -10.46 15.81
CA HIS A 177 4.93 -11.46 16.81
C HIS A 177 4.11 -12.76 16.80
N GLN A 178 3.18 -12.91 15.87
CA GLN A 178 2.40 -14.15 15.74
C GLN A 178 3.21 -15.23 15.02
N THR A 179 2.93 -16.48 15.38
CA THR A 179 3.54 -17.64 14.73
C THR A 179 2.57 -18.19 13.70
N GLY A 180 3.04 -18.34 12.47
CA GLY A 180 2.28 -18.95 11.38
C GLY A 180 3.05 -20.09 10.72
N VAL A 181 2.42 -20.75 9.76
CA VAL A 181 2.99 -21.86 8.99
C VAL A 181 3.10 -21.44 7.53
N ILE A 182 4.28 -21.64 6.94
CA ILE A 182 4.48 -21.44 5.50
C ILE A 182 3.63 -22.45 4.73
N ILE A 183 2.74 -21.96 3.88
CA ILE A 183 1.88 -22.80 3.03
C ILE A 183 2.28 -22.76 1.56
N SER A 184 2.95 -21.68 1.12
CA SER A 184 3.39 -21.52 -0.27
C SER A 184 4.61 -20.60 -0.36
N HIS A 185 5.33 -20.73 -1.48
CA HIS A 185 6.42 -19.84 -1.88
C HIS A 185 6.12 -19.27 -3.27
N HIS A 186 6.12 -17.95 -3.42
CA HIS A 186 5.71 -17.26 -4.64
C HIS A 186 6.88 -16.80 -5.51
N GLY A 187 8.14 -17.08 -5.10
CA GLY A 187 9.33 -16.52 -5.73
C GLY A 187 9.64 -15.11 -5.21
N SER A 188 10.60 -14.44 -5.84
CA SER A 188 11.03 -13.11 -5.42
C SER A 188 10.14 -12.03 -5.99
N HIS A 189 9.77 -11.07 -5.14
CA HIS A 189 8.93 -9.92 -5.48
C HIS A 189 9.58 -8.62 -4.99
N VAL A 190 9.33 -7.52 -5.70
CA VAL A 190 9.75 -6.17 -5.28
C VAL A 190 9.40 -5.97 -3.81
N LEU A 191 10.37 -5.50 -3.01
CA LEU A 191 10.15 -5.19 -1.60
C LEU A 191 9.56 -3.76 -1.48
N PRO A 192 8.31 -3.62 -1.03
CA PRO A 192 7.65 -2.32 -0.94
C PRO A 192 8.36 -1.35 -0.01
N ASP A 193 8.94 -1.87 1.07
CA ASP A 193 9.64 -1.11 2.12
C ASP A 193 10.85 -0.33 1.60
N SER A 194 11.51 -0.82 0.58
CA SER A 194 12.62 -0.10 -0.06
C SER A 194 12.15 0.69 -1.28
N ASN A 195 11.23 0.11 -2.05
CA ASN A 195 10.74 0.71 -3.29
C ASN A 195 9.99 2.03 -3.08
N ALA A 196 9.29 2.15 -1.94
CA ALA A 196 8.58 3.38 -1.57
C ALA A 196 9.49 4.55 -1.19
N HIS A 197 10.77 4.31 -1.01
CA HIS A 197 11.73 5.30 -0.51
C HIS A 197 12.91 5.55 -1.46
N GLY A 198 12.79 5.12 -2.72
CA GLY A 198 13.86 5.29 -3.70
C GLY A 198 15.13 4.47 -3.40
N LEU A 199 15.05 3.49 -2.49
CA LEU A 199 16.15 2.61 -2.13
C LEU A 199 16.33 1.41 -3.09
N GLY A 200 15.55 1.39 -4.17
CA GLY A 200 15.53 0.33 -5.16
C GLY A 200 14.50 -0.76 -4.86
N GLU A 201 14.31 -1.66 -5.82
CA GLU A 201 13.31 -2.72 -5.74
C GLU A 201 13.64 -3.80 -4.70
N ASN A 202 14.91 -4.09 -4.46
CA ASN A 202 15.44 -5.08 -3.52
C ASN A 202 14.56 -6.33 -3.41
N PRO A 203 14.37 -7.10 -4.50
CA PRO A 203 13.43 -8.21 -4.49
C PRO A 203 13.79 -9.26 -3.45
N GLU A 204 12.80 -9.69 -2.68
CA GLU A 204 12.92 -10.75 -1.68
C GLU A 204 11.87 -11.84 -1.93
N HIS A 205 12.12 -13.04 -1.40
CA HIS A 205 11.16 -14.13 -1.47
C HIS A 205 9.88 -13.78 -0.73
N LEU A 206 8.75 -14.10 -1.35
CA LEU A 206 7.41 -13.90 -0.82
C LEU A 206 6.79 -15.24 -0.48
N TYR A 207 6.23 -15.35 0.72
CA TYR A 207 5.63 -16.59 1.23
C TYR A 207 4.18 -16.36 1.61
N GLY A 208 3.32 -17.32 1.27
CA GLY A 208 2.01 -17.44 1.88
C GLY A 208 2.17 -18.06 3.27
N VAL A 209 1.77 -17.32 4.30
CA VAL A 209 1.83 -17.74 5.71
C VAL A 209 0.42 -17.82 6.26
N CYS A 210 0.07 -18.94 6.86
CA CYS A 210 -1.24 -19.20 7.43
C CYS A 210 -1.21 -19.14 8.96
N PHE A 211 -2.20 -18.49 9.54
CA PHE A 211 -2.39 -18.31 10.98
C PHE A 211 -3.79 -18.79 11.37
N TYR A 212 -3.97 -19.33 12.56
CA TYR A 212 -5.29 -19.54 13.13
C TYR A 212 -5.86 -18.21 13.66
N ALA A 213 -7.14 -17.96 13.44
CA ALA A 213 -7.80 -16.73 13.87
C ALA A 213 -7.71 -16.50 15.38
N ASN A 214 -7.77 -17.56 16.19
CA ASN A 214 -7.63 -17.48 17.63
C ASN A 214 -6.22 -17.11 18.11
N ASP A 215 -5.19 -17.31 17.29
CA ASP A 215 -3.82 -16.87 17.60
C ASP A 215 -3.66 -15.37 17.33
N LEU A 216 -4.35 -14.87 16.30
CA LEU A 216 -4.38 -13.45 15.96
C LEU A 216 -5.29 -12.64 16.88
N TRP A 217 -6.43 -13.21 17.25
CA TRP A 217 -7.48 -12.57 18.06
C TRP A 217 -7.94 -13.52 19.18
N PRO A 218 -7.40 -13.37 20.41
CA PRO A 218 -7.69 -14.27 21.51
C PRO A 218 -9.18 -14.37 21.89
N GLU A 219 -9.98 -13.36 21.54
CA GLU A 219 -11.44 -13.38 21.72
C GLU A 219 -12.17 -14.36 20.80
N GLN A 220 -11.53 -14.84 19.77
CA GLN A 220 -12.06 -15.82 18.80
C GLN A 220 -11.89 -17.28 19.30
N VAL A 221 -12.07 -17.50 20.57
CA VAL A 221 -11.89 -18.81 21.21
C VAL A 221 -12.70 -19.90 20.49
N GLY A 222 -12.00 -20.95 20.06
CA GLY A 222 -12.62 -22.10 19.39
C GLY A 222 -12.89 -21.88 17.90
N SER A 223 -12.55 -20.73 17.32
CA SER A 223 -12.58 -20.56 15.87
C SER A 223 -11.57 -21.51 15.21
N LYS A 224 -11.99 -22.09 14.09
CA LYS A 224 -11.12 -22.88 13.20
C LYS A 224 -10.77 -22.09 11.93
N ASP A 225 -11.15 -20.81 11.90
CA ASP A 225 -10.86 -19.97 10.75
C ASP A 225 -9.36 -19.74 10.62
N GLU A 226 -8.91 -19.69 9.40
CA GLU A 226 -7.52 -19.44 9.03
C GLU A 226 -7.41 -18.12 8.29
N VAL A 227 -6.36 -17.37 8.58
CA VAL A 227 -5.99 -16.13 7.88
C VAL A 227 -4.65 -16.34 7.21
N CYS A 228 -4.62 -16.23 5.90
CA CYS A 228 -3.40 -16.38 5.13
C CYS A 228 -2.92 -15.00 4.64
N LEU A 229 -1.64 -14.72 4.82
CA LEU A 229 -0.98 -13.48 4.43
C LEU A 229 0.21 -13.78 3.52
N ASP A 230 0.41 -12.93 2.52
CA ASP A 230 1.64 -12.94 1.74
C ASP A 230 2.67 -12.02 2.41
N LEU A 231 3.76 -12.61 2.91
CA LEU A 231 4.78 -11.94 3.71
C LEU A 231 6.16 -12.10 3.08
N TRP A 232 6.93 -11.00 3.01
CA TRP A 232 8.30 -11.01 2.52
C TRP A 232 9.25 -11.69 3.51
N GLU A 233 10.32 -12.29 2.98
CA GLU A 233 11.30 -13.04 3.77
C GLU A 233 11.86 -12.27 4.95
N SER A 234 12.14 -10.97 4.76
CA SER A 234 12.65 -10.10 5.81
C SER A 234 11.66 -9.80 6.94
N TYR A 235 10.38 -10.10 6.76
CA TYR A 235 9.37 -9.97 7.80
C TYR A 235 9.32 -11.18 8.75
N LEU A 236 10.08 -12.22 8.44
CA LEU A 236 9.96 -13.54 9.07
C LEU A 236 11.25 -13.96 9.73
N VAL A 237 11.12 -14.63 10.88
CA VAL A 237 12.20 -15.35 11.55
C VAL A 237 11.80 -16.79 11.77
N ALA A 238 12.78 -17.70 11.70
CA ALA A 238 12.52 -19.10 12.03
C ALA A 238 12.12 -19.23 13.51
N VAL A 239 11.16 -20.09 13.78
CA VAL A 239 10.89 -20.55 15.14
C VAL A 239 11.68 -21.84 15.33
N ASP A 240 12.62 -21.84 16.27
CA ASP A 240 13.38 -23.04 16.61
C ASP A 240 12.39 -24.13 17.09
N ALA A 241 12.61 -25.35 16.62
CA ALA A 241 11.76 -26.50 16.88
C ALA A 241 11.87 -26.99 18.33
#